data_dc1a20b7e70966917e825856fed66ed7
#
_entry.id   dc1a20b7e70966917e825856fed66ed7
#
_cell.length_a   1.000
_cell.length_b   1.000
_cell.length_c   1.000
_cell.angle_alpha   90.00
_cell.angle_beta   90.00
_cell.angle_gamma   90.00
#
_symmetry.space_group_name_H-M   'P 1'
#
loop_
_entity.id
_entity.type
_entity.pdbx_description
1 polymer ?
#
loop_
_entity_poly.entity_id
_entity_poly.type
_entity_poly.pdbx_seq_one_letter_code
_entity_poly.pdbx_strand_id
1 'polypeptide(L)'
;MVELSGSSSVETVEKLPTPEEVFKVPKLTWSKKILILWGGGVIALGVSIGSGEFILGPAVAIRYGLGLLWLVLIAAFLQTIYVYSWVRFVIALGETPIAMMFRIAAIAGVLGSFFVFLTFIWGGWAASSAAALVGGILHTVPGPEHRLYIVVAGWAIILFCLFILSLGRRVARTMEIFFWFDLAVIFTSFIVLAIILVPPSIWAEAAVNMVRFGYVPPGIDPLLIAAWWGYTAYASGINYILANYFKDKGFGMGSITGYISAVIGGKVVPYSPTGKLFKITEENLQTYRRWSRLAFEELMVLFFIGAVIGMVVPMLLAYAILHGWGVEVRWGVPIWFAMALEKFYGAPGWWWGVIVALLVLVKTQIGVADAIVRAFIDSLWRLESVKRICRNDVRILYYALIFVIFAWASLAFIFAAPVTLIMIAAASSNLGILIGIPALLYVNYKIMPPELRLHPILIVLNIIFFIACLIFGGLYIGRLLGII
;
A
#
# COMPACT_ATOMS: atom_id res chain seq x y z
N MET A 1 30.74 -19.47 10.23
CA MET A 1 30.62 -18.06 10.61
C MET A 1 30.58 -17.26 9.33
N VAL A 2 29.41 -16.74 8.92
CA VAL A 2 29.27 -15.83 7.78
C VAL A 2 29.76 -14.48 8.27
N GLU A 3 30.81 -13.95 7.67
CA GLU A 3 31.26 -12.58 7.94
C GLU A 3 30.16 -11.59 7.57
N LEU A 4 29.42 -11.15 8.56
CA LEU A 4 28.49 -10.04 8.50
C LEU A 4 29.25 -8.72 8.76
N SER A 5 30.32 -8.48 7.99
CA SER A 5 30.99 -7.17 8.02
C SER A 5 30.12 -6.17 7.24
N GLY A 6 29.24 -5.51 7.95
CA GLY A 6 28.56 -4.32 7.46
C GLY A 6 29.56 -3.19 7.30
N SER A 7 30.18 -3.03 6.13
CA SER A 7 30.92 -1.81 5.82
C SER A 7 29.91 -0.66 5.81
N SER A 8 30.04 0.26 6.74
CA SER A 8 29.24 1.48 6.83
C SER A 8 29.52 2.48 5.68
N SER A 9 30.55 2.23 4.86
CA SER A 9 30.91 3.07 3.71
C SER A 9 30.05 2.72 2.50
N VAL A 10 29.27 3.70 2.05
CA VAL A 10 28.53 3.61 0.78
C VAL A 10 29.47 3.95 -0.37
N GLU A 11 29.52 3.09 -1.39
CA GLU A 11 30.28 3.37 -2.61
C GLU A 11 29.72 4.65 -3.28
N THR A 12 30.62 5.50 -3.82
CA THR A 12 30.21 6.76 -4.45
C THR A 12 30.44 6.74 -5.95
N VAL A 13 29.51 7.43 -6.67
CA VAL A 13 29.62 7.70 -8.10
C VAL A 13 29.68 9.20 -8.37
N GLU A 14 30.23 9.59 -9.51
CA GLU A 14 30.46 11.02 -9.83
C GLU A 14 29.16 11.82 -9.91
N LYS A 15 28.14 11.30 -10.60
CA LYS A 15 26.95 12.07 -11.00
C LYS A 15 25.64 11.40 -10.58
N LEU A 16 24.68 12.22 -10.13
CA LEU A 16 23.29 11.86 -10.00
C LEU A 16 22.57 12.10 -11.34
N PRO A 17 22.02 11.05 -12.01
CA PRO A 17 21.30 11.24 -13.26
C PRO A 17 20.10 12.18 -13.11
N THR A 18 19.90 13.08 -14.09
CA THR A 18 18.75 14.00 -14.09
C THR A 18 17.46 13.28 -14.50
N PRO A 19 16.27 13.80 -14.14
CA PRO A 19 15.00 13.23 -14.59
C PRO A 19 14.90 13.12 -16.12
N GLU A 20 15.40 14.10 -16.85
CA GLU A 20 15.39 14.13 -18.31
C GLU A 20 16.24 13.01 -18.91
N GLU A 21 17.43 12.77 -18.36
CA GLU A 21 18.33 11.70 -18.79
C GLU A 21 17.68 10.33 -18.54
N VAL A 22 17.11 10.10 -17.36
CA VAL A 22 16.50 8.82 -16.98
C VAL A 22 15.29 8.50 -17.85
N PHE A 23 14.40 9.46 -18.05
CA PHE A 23 13.16 9.27 -18.82
C PHE A 23 13.28 9.60 -20.30
N LYS A 24 14.47 10.00 -20.76
CA LYS A 24 14.78 10.31 -22.17
C LYS A 24 13.81 11.35 -22.75
N VAL A 25 13.56 12.41 -22.01
CA VAL A 25 12.68 13.51 -22.43
C VAL A 25 13.43 14.85 -22.40
N PRO A 26 13.27 15.73 -23.41
CA PRO A 26 14.00 17.00 -23.45
C PRO A 26 13.56 18.00 -22.37
N LYS A 27 12.29 17.89 -21.90
CA LYS A 27 11.74 18.73 -20.84
C LYS A 27 10.55 18.02 -20.18
N LEU A 28 10.47 18.13 -18.85
CA LEU A 28 9.32 17.62 -18.07
C LEU A 28 8.21 18.68 -18.01
N THR A 29 7.19 18.54 -18.86
CA THR A 29 5.92 19.28 -18.75
C THR A 29 4.96 18.56 -17.80
N TRP A 30 3.88 19.22 -17.35
CA TRP A 30 2.88 18.61 -16.47
C TRP A 30 2.31 17.30 -17.03
N SER A 31 1.91 17.28 -18.31
CA SER A 31 1.41 16.07 -18.96
C SER A 31 2.45 14.95 -18.99
N LYS A 32 3.72 15.27 -19.24
CA LYS A 32 4.81 14.28 -19.21
C LYS A 32 5.10 13.79 -17.79
N LYS A 33 4.99 14.64 -16.77
CA LYS A 33 5.08 14.21 -15.38
C LYS A 33 4.03 13.13 -15.09
N ILE A 34 2.78 13.36 -15.41
CA ILE A 34 1.67 12.43 -15.15
C ILE A 34 1.86 11.13 -15.93
N LEU A 35 2.14 11.19 -17.23
CA LEU A 35 2.15 10.01 -18.12
C LEU A 35 3.42 9.16 -18.02
N ILE A 36 4.57 9.78 -17.72
CA ILE A 36 5.88 9.13 -17.79
C ILE A 36 6.51 8.96 -16.42
N LEU A 37 6.48 10.02 -15.61
CA LEU A 37 7.17 10.06 -14.32
C LEU A 37 6.34 9.38 -13.22
N TRP A 38 5.08 9.77 -13.07
CA TRP A 38 4.23 9.30 -11.99
C TRP A 38 3.90 7.80 -12.15
N GLY A 39 4.43 7.00 -11.25
CA GLY A 39 4.26 5.54 -11.27
C GLY A 39 4.32 4.94 -9.87
N GLY A 40 5.29 5.35 -9.06
CA GLY A 40 5.41 4.92 -7.68
C GLY A 40 4.19 5.33 -6.85
N GLY A 41 3.76 6.59 -6.97
CA GLY A 41 2.55 7.10 -6.32
C GLY A 41 1.26 6.49 -6.85
N VAL A 42 1.20 6.14 -8.15
CA VAL A 42 0.04 5.40 -8.72
C VAL A 42 -0.08 4.01 -8.14
N ILE A 43 1.03 3.29 -8.01
CA ILE A 43 1.02 1.97 -7.38
C ILE A 43 0.65 2.12 -5.90
N ALA A 44 1.22 3.09 -5.21
CA ALA A 44 0.88 3.38 -3.82
C ALA A 44 -0.62 3.65 -3.63
N LEU A 45 -1.20 4.55 -4.44
CA LEU A 45 -2.63 4.85 -4.42
C LEU A 45 -3.47 3.64 -4.85
N GLY A 46 -3.04 2.92 -5.89
CA GLY A 46 -3.76 1.76 -6.40
C GLY A 46 -3.89 0.65 -5.37
N VAL A 47 -2.83 0.34 -4.63
CA VAL A 47 -2.92 -0.63 -3.52
C VAL A 47 -3.70 -0.05 -2.34
N SER A 48 -3.59 1.25 -2.10
CA SER A 48 -4.27 2.00 -1.05
C SER A 48 -5.79 1.93 -1.19
N ILE A 49 -6.34 2.33 -2.36
CA ILE A 49 -7.79 2.23 -2.62
C ILE A 49 -8.20 0.76 -2.68
N GLY A 50 -8.23 0.15 -1.54
CA GLY A 50 -8.42 -1.29 -1.35
C GLY A 50 -9.33 -1.57 -0.16
N SER A 51 -8.86 -2.43 0.71
CA SER A 51 -9.64 -2.85 1.87
C SER A 51 -9.86 -1.75 2.91
N GLY A 52 -8.94 -0.80 3.04
CA GLY A 52 -9.12 0.34 3.93
C GLY A 52 -10.31 1.18 3.50
N GLU A 53 -10.24 1.66 2.28
CA GLU A 53 -11.18 2.60 1.68
C GLU A 53 -12.50 1.95 1.28
N PHE A 54 -12.47 0.70 0.82
CA PHE A 54 -13.66 0.01 0.31
C PHE A 54 -14.37 -0.88 1.34
N ILE A 55 -13.66 -1.38 2.36
CA ILE A 55 -14.23 -2.28 3.37
C ILE A 55 -14.28 -1.62 4.74
N LEU A 56 -13.12 -1.20 5.29
CA LEU A 56 -13.05 -0.72 6.67
C LEU A 56 -13.70 0.65 6.83
N GLY A 57 -13.48 1.58 5.91
CA GLY A 57 -14.14 2.89 5.90
C GLY A 57 -15.67 2.79 5.86
N PRO A 58 -16.25 2.11 4.86
CA PRO A 58 -17.69 1.84 4.82
C PRO A 58 -18.20 1.12 6.06
N ALA A 59 -17.50 0.11 6.59
CA ALA A 59 -17.88 -0.58 7.82
C ALA A 59 -17.96 0.37 9.03
N VAL A 60 -16.99 1.28 9.15
CA VAL A 60 -17.00 2.33 10.18
C VAL A 60 -18.16 3.30 9.96
N ALA A 61 -18.37 3.77 8.73
CA ALA A 61 -19.44 4.72 8.41
C ALA A 61 -20.84 4.13 8.63
N ILE A 62 -21.06 2.89 8.24
CA ILE A 62 -22.34 2.19 8.45
C ILE A 62 -22.65 2.04 9.94
N ARG A 63 -21.66 1.71 10.77
CA ARG A 63 -21.86 1.42 12.20
C ARG A 63 -21.82 2.66 13.10
N TYR A 64 -20.87 3.55 12.86
CA TYR A 64 -20.51 4.65 13.78
C TYR A 64 -20.68 6.04 13.17
N GLY A 65 -21.17 6.12 11.91
CA GLY A 65 -21.33 7.39 11.21
C GLY A 65 -20.00 8.01 10.76
N LEU A 66 -20.03 9.32 10.56
CA LEU A 66 -18.92 10.08 9.96
C LEU A 66 -17.97 10.73 10.97
N GLY A 67 -18.19 10.50 12.29
CA GLY A 67 -17.47 11.20 13.35
C GLY A 67 -15.95 11.03 13.38
N LEU A 68 -15.41 10.01 12.70
CA LEU A 68 -13.98 9.72 12.62
C LEU A 68 -13.27 10.30 11.39
N LEU A 69 -13.96 11.06 10.52
CA LEU A 69 -13.37 11.59 9.29
C LEU A 69 -12.12 12.45 9.51
N TRP A 70 -11.99 13.12 10.65
CA TRP A 70 -10.78 13.86 11.00
C TRP A 70 -9.52 13.00 11.05
N LEU A 71 -9.64 11.70 11.42
CA LEU A 71 -8.52 10.77 11.43
C LEU A 71 -8.02 10.46 10.02
N VAL A 72 -8.89 10.49 8.99
CA VAL A 72 -8.49 10.24 7.60
C VAL A 72 -7.46 11.25 7.14
N LEU A 73 -7.68 12.54 7.42
CA LEU A 73 -6.74 13.60 7.05
C LEU A 73 -5.38 13.42 7.72
N ILE A 74 -5.39 13.16 9.03
CA ILE A 74 -4.16 12.98 9.81
C ILE A 74 -3.42 11.73 9.36
N ALA A 75 -4.11 10.59 9.24
CA ALA A 75 -3.50 9.33 8.85
C ALA A 75 -2.90 9.42 7.44
N ALA A 76 -3.66 9.90 6.46
CA ALA A 76 -3.17 10.03 5.07
C ALA A 76 -1.98 10.99 4.98
N PHE A 77 -2.02 12.13 5.68
CA PHE A 77 -0.92 13.09 5.68
C PHE A 77 0.36 12.51 6.30
N LEU A 78 0.26 11.94 7.51
CA LEU A 78 1.43 11.40 8.21
C LEU A 78 2.04 10.21 7.45
N GLN A 79 1.20 9.33 6.89
CA GLN A 79 1.67 8.23 6.03
C GLN A 79 2.37 8.74 4.77
N THR A 80 1.87 9.80 4.15
CA THR A 80 2.52 10.44 2.99
C THR A 80 3.90 10.98 3.34
N ILE A 81 4.03 11.68 4.47
CA ILE A 81 5.32 12.19 4.96
C ILE A 81 6.30 11.04 5.26
N TYR A 82 5.80 9.95 5.82
CA TYR A 82 6.63 8.78 6.11
C TYR A 82 7.17 8.13 4.83
N VAL A 83 6.31 7.90 3.83
CA VAL A 83 6.73 7.38 2.52
C VAL A 83 7.72 8.34 1.87
N TYR A 84 7.42 9.64 1.84
CA TYR A 84 8.31 10.64 1.27
C TYR A 84 9.69 10.65 1.91
N SER A 85 9.77 10.50 3.23
CA SER A 85 11.03 10.44 3.95
C SER A 85 11.91 9.28 3.49
N TRP A 86 11.34 8.09 3.29
CA TRP A 86 12.06 6.94 2.73
C TRP A 86 12.40 7.10 1.24
N VAL A 87 11.50 7.68 0.45
CA VAL A 87 11.75 7.95 -0.98
C VAL A 87 12.94 8.88 -1.17
N ARG A 88 13.12 9.87 -0.31
CA ARG A 88 14.31 10.74 -0.34
C ARG A 88 15.62 9.96 -0.21
N PHE A 89 15.66 8.96 0.67
CA PHE A 89 16.84 8.09 0.82
C PHE A 89 17.04 7.17 -0.38
N VAL A 90 15.93 6.66 -0.95
CA VAL A 90 15.98 5.89 -2.21
C VAL A 90 16.54 6.74 -3.35
N ILE A 91 16.12 8.00 -3.48
CA ILE A 91 16.66 8.93 -4.48
C ILE A 91 18.17 9.12 -4.30
N ALA A 92 18.65 9.22 -3.05
CA ALA A 92 20.04 9.47 -2.74
C ALA A 92 20.93 8.24 -2.97
N LEU A 93 20.47 7.07 -2.57
CA LEU A 93 21.27 5.83 -2.51
C LEU A 93 20.93 4.83 -3.61
N GLY A 94 19.73 4.87 -4.18
CA GLY A 94 19.22 3.80 -5.04
C GLY A 94 18.95 2.48 -4.30
N GLU A 95 18.95 2.49 -2.96
CA GLU A 95 18.70 1.32 -2.13
C GLU A 95 17.25 1.22 -1.72
N THR A 96 16.77 0.00 -1.50
CA THR A 96 15.47 -0.23 -0.88
C THR A 96 15.53 0.02 0.62
N PRO A 97 14.43 0.42 1.29
CA PRO A 97 14.42 0.64 2.73
C PRO A 97 14.88 -0.57 3.53
N ILE A 98 14.47 -1.78 3.15
CA ILE A 98 14.90 -3.02 3.82
C ILE A 98 16.40 -3.23 3.64
N ALA A 99 16.97 -2.94 2.48
CA ALA A 99 18.43 -3.01 2.28
C ALA A 99 19.17 -2.01 3.19
N MET A 100 18.64 -0.80 3.36
CA MET A 100 19.17 0.18 4.31
C MET A 100 19.05 -0.31 5.76
N MET A 101 17.97 -0.98 6.14
CA MET A 101 17.82 -1.60 7.47
C MET A 101 18.88 -2.67 7.71
N PHE A 102 19.26 -3.46 6.70
CA PHE A 102 20.37 -4.40 6.80
C PHE A 102 21.75 -3.74 7.03
N ARG A 103 21.92 -2.47 6.62
CA ARG A 103 23.14 -1.71 6.95
C ARG A 103 23.22 -1.35 8.43
N ILE A 104 22.09 -1.29 9.13
CA ILE A 104 22.01 -1.05 10.56
C ILE A 104 22.41 -2.31 11.32
N ALA A 105 21.69 -3.39 11.07
CA ALA A 105 21.92 -4.72 11.63
C ALA A 105 21.13 -5.76 10.82
N ALA A 106 21.61 -7.01 10.79
CA ALA A 106 20.89 -8.09 10.11
C ALA A 106 19.46 -8.26 10.64
N ILE A 107 19.29 -8.16 11.97
CA ILE A 107 17.99 -8.26 12.62
C ILE A 107 17.02 -7.16 12.20
N ALA A 108 17.50 -5.93 11.95
CA ALA A 108 16.66 -4.83 11.51
C ALA A 108 16.06 -5.08 10.11
N GLY A 109 16.88 -5.58 9.18
CA GLY A 109 16.40 -5.95 7.83
C GLY A 109 15.43 -7.14 7.87
N VAL A 110 15.70 -8.16 8.71
CA VAL A 110 14.80 -9.31 8.89
C VAL A 110 13.47 -8.85 9.48
N LEU A 111 13.47 -8.00 10.51
CA LEU A 111 12.24 -7.45 11.09
C LEU A 111 11.48 -6.57 10.11
N GLY A 112 12.18 -5.78 9.26
CA GLY A 112 11.55 -5.03 8.18
C GLY A 112 10.75 -5.93 7.25
N SER A 113 11.32 -7.02 6.77
CA SER A 113 10.62 -7.99 5.92
C SER A 113 9.51 -8.73 6.67
N PHE A 114 9.76 -9.10 7.92
CA PHE A 114 8.78 -9.80 8.74
C PHE A 114 7.51 -8.99 8.99
N PHE A 115 7.60 -7.69 9.26
CA PHE A 115 6.40 -6.87 9.45
C PHE A 115 5.61 -6.66 8.15
N VAL A 116 6.27 -6.61 6.99
CA VAL A 116 5.57 -6.61 5.69
C VAL A 116 4.83 -7.94 5.50
N PHE A 117 5.49 -9.06 5.77
CA PHE A 117 4.88 -10.39 5.73
C PHE A 117 3.69 -10.48 6.69
N LEU A 118 3.87 -10.15 7.96
CA LEU A 118 2.82 -10.19 8.98
C LEU A 118 1.59 -9.37 8.60
N THR A 119 1.80 -8.24 7.94
CA THR A 119 0.71 -7.36 7.49
C THR A 119 -0.06 -7.97 6.33
N PHE A 120 0.57 -8.64 5.37
CA PHE A 120 -0.05 -8.94 4.08
C PHE A 120 -0.31 -10.43 3.81
N ILE A 121 0.18 -11.32 4.65
CA ILE A 121 0.12 -12.78 4.42
C ILE A 121 -1.30 -13.36 4.45
N TRP A 122 -2.27 -12.66 5.00
CA TRP A 122 -3.57 -13.22 5.37
C TRP A 122 -4.52 -13.53 4.22
N GLY A 123 -4.27 -13.05 3.00
CA GLY A 123 -5.12 -13.32 1.82
C GLY A 123 -6.55 -12.76 1.86
N GLY A 124 -6.82 -11.84 2.78
CA GLY A 124 -8.16 -11.29 3.00
C GLY A 124 -8.76 -10.55 1.80
N TRP A 125 -7.92 -10.00 0.92
CA TRP A 125 -8.36 -9.31 -0.30
C TRP A 125 -8.91 -10.28 -1.34
N ALA A 126 -8.24 -11.41 -1.59
CA ALA A 126 -8.75 -12.44 -2.47
C ALA A 126 -10.02 -13.09 -1.91
N ALA A 127 -10.07 -13.34 -0.60
CA ALA A 127 -11.26 -13.86 0.08
C ALA A 127 -12.44 -12.86 0.00
N SER A 128 -12.19 -11.56 0.16
CA SER A 128 -13.22 -10.53 0.04
C SER A 128 -13.67 -10.32 -1.41
N SER A 129 -12.76 -10.40 -2.38
CA SER A 129 -13.11 -10.43 -3.81
C SER A 129 -14.01 -11.61 -4.13
N ALA A 130 -13.66 -12.78 -3.60
CA ALA A 130 -14.46 -14.00 -3.78
C ALA A 130 -15.84 -13.87 -3.13
N ALA A 131 -15.93 -13.28 -1.94
CA ALA A 131 -17.20 -13.01 -1.29
C ALA A 131 -18.08 -12.06 -2.13
N ALA A 132 -17.48 -10.98 -2.68
CA ALA A 132 -18.19 -10.08 -3.60
C ALA A 132 -18.66 -10.80 -4.88
N LEU A 133 -17.83 -11.65 -5.47
CA LEU A 133 -18.18 -12.43 -6.67
C LEU A 133 -19.31 -13.43 -6.38
N VAL A 134 -19.18 -14.22 -5.31
CA VAL A 134 -20.18 -15.22 -4.92
C VAL A 134 -21.49 -14.56 -4.57
N GLY A 135 -21.47 -13.48 -3.77
CA GLY A 135 -22.66 -12.69 -3.46
C GLY A 135 -23.29 -12.10 -4.71
N GLY A 136 -22.46 -11.61 -5.66
CA GLY A 136 -22.92 -11.10 -6.95
C GLY A 136 -23.66 -12.14 -7.77
N ILE A 137 -23.10 -13.33 -7.92
CA ILE A 137 -23.68 -14.45 -8.71
C ILE A 137 -24.95 -15.00 -8.06
N LEU A 138 -24.93 -15.20 -6.74
CA LEU A 138 -26.05 -15.74 -5.98
C LEU A 138 -27.12 -14.70 -5.63
N HIS A 139 -26.87 -13.42 -5.96
CA HIS A 139 -27.73 -12.29 -5.62
C HIS A 139 -28.10 -12.24 -4.13
N THR A 140 -27.11 -12.42 -3.25
CA THR A 140 -27.30 -12.49 -1.80
C THR A 140 -26.14 -11.89 -1.03
N VAL A 141 -26.37 -11.52 0.23
CA VAL A 141 -25.30 -11.18 1.16
C VAL A 141 -24.58 -12.45 1.59
N PRO A 142 -23.27 -12.60 1.34
CA PRO A 142 -22.55 -13.81 1.70
C PRO A 142 -22.54 -14.04 3.23
N GLY A 143 -22.59 -15.28 3.62
CA GLY A 143 -22.50 -15.77 5.00
C GLY A 143 -21.60 -17.00 5.12
N PRO A 144 -21.46 -17.56 6.34
CA PRO A 144 -20.66 -18.77 6.59
C PRO A 144 -21.05 -19.98 5.73
N GLU A 145 -22.32 -20.08 5.34
CA GLU A 145 -22.89 -21.13 4.48
C GLU A 145 -22.31 -21.11 3.07
N HIS A 146 -21.85 -19.95 2.60
CA HIS A 146 -21.26 -19.79 1.27
C HIS A 146 -19.73 -20.02 1.26
N ARG A 147 -19.13 -20.43 2.39
CA ARG A 147 -17.68 -20.54 2.57
C ARG A 147 -16.99 -21.35 1.48
N LEU A 148 -17.56 -22.51 1.10
CA LEU A 148 -16.96 -23.35 0.06
C LEU A 148 -16.87 -22.63 -1.28
N TYR A 149 -17.93 -21.94 -1.68
CA TYR A 149 -17.96 -21.15 -2.93
C TYR A 149 -16.93 -20.01 -2.89
N ILE A 150 -16.80 -19.35 -1.74
CA ILE A 150 -15.81 -18.28 -1.54
C ILE A 150 -14.39 -18.80 -1.63
N VAL A 151 -14.11 -19.99 -1.07
CA VAL A 151 -12.77 -20.62 -1.16
C VAL A 151 -12.41 -20.94 -2.62
N VAL A 152 -13.32 -21.59 -3.36
CA VAL A 152 -13.10 -21.94 -4.77
C VAL A 152 -12.94 -20.69 -5.65
N ALA A 153 -13.80 -19.69 -5.47
CA ALA A 153 -13.67 -18.41 -6.17
C ALA A 153 -12.37 -17.67 -5.80
N GLY A 154 -11.95 -17.73 -4.53
CA GLY A 154 -10.69 -17.18 -4.06
C GLY A 154 -9.47 -17.78 -4.75
N TRP A 155 -9.46 -19.08 -4.99
CA TRP A 155 -8.41 -19.74 -5.76
C TRP A 155 -8.36 -19.25 -7.21
N ALA A 156 -9.52 -19.09 -7.87
CA ALA A 156 -9.58 -18.55 -9.22
C ALA A 156 -9.03 -17.11 -9.27
N ILE A 157 -9.36 -16.28 -8.27
CA ILE A 157 -8.84 -14.90 -8.14
C ILE A 157 -7.32 -14.90 -7.93
N ILE A 158 -6.77 -15.78 -7.09
CA ILE A 158 -5.33 -15.91 -6.89
C ILE A 158 -4.61 -16.28 -8.19
N LEU A 159 -5.15 -17.23 -8.95
CA LEU A 159 -4.61 -17.62 -10.24
C LEU A 159 -4.65 -16.45 -11.25
N PHE A 160 -5.72 -15.67 -11.26
CA PHE A 160 -5.82 -14.47 -12.06
C PHE A 160 -4.77 -13.41 -11.66
N CYS A 161 -4.56 -13.19 -10.35
CA CYS A 161 -3.52 -12.29 -9.86
C CYS A 161 -2.11 -12.74 -10.30
N LEU A 162 -1.82 -14.05 -10.22
CA LEU A 162 -0.57 -14.62 -10.67
C LEU A 162 -0.37 -14.40 -12.18
N PHE A 163 -1.42 -14.59 -12.97
CA PHE A 163 -1.39 -14.34 -14.41
C PHE A 163 -1.02 -12.87 -14.71
N ILE A 164 -1.68 -11.90 -14.08
CA ILE A 164 -1.39 -10.46 -14.27
C ILE A 164 0.06 -10.14 -13.90
N LEU A 165 0.56 -10.63 -12.75
CA LEU A 165 1.94 -10.41 -12.32
C LEU A 165 2.99 -11.06 -13.24
N SER A 166 2.58 -12.03 -14.05
CA SER A 166 3.47 -12.71 -15.01
C SER A 166 3.65 -11.95 -16.31
N LEU A 167 2.82 -10.95 -16.61
CA LEU A 167 2.77 -10.26 -17.90
C LEU A 167 3.69 -9.01 -17.95
N GLY A 168 4.18 -8.69 -19.14
CA GLY A 168 4.81 -7.41 -19.47
C GLY A 168 6.33 -7.44 -19.41
N ARG A 169 6.96 -6.25 -19.48
CA ARG A 169 8.42 -6.10 -19.44
C ARG A 169 8.97 -5.91 -18.03
N ARG A 170 8.20 -5.22 -17.17
CA ARG A 170 8.51 -4.94 -15.75
C ARG A 170 7.25 -5.19 -14.95
N VAL A 171 7.35 -5.91 -13.85
CA VAL A 171 6.20 -6.17 -12.95
C VAL A 171 5.56 -4.86 -12.51
N ALA A 172 6.36 -3.91 -12.00
CA ALA A 172 5.86 -2.61 -11.56
C ALA A 172 5.16 -1.82 -12.68
N ARG A 173 5.64 -1.90 -13.94
CA ARG A 173 5.00 -1.20 -15.06
C ARG A 173 3.66 -1.81 -15.46
N THR A 174 3.53 -3.12 -15.38
CA THR A 174 2.26 -3.81 -15.62
C THR A 174 1.24 -3.42 -14.56
N MET A 175 1.65 -3.42 -13.29
CA MET A 175 0.81 -2.93 -12.18
C MET A 175 0.41 -1.47 -12.38
N GLU A 176 1.35 -0.60 -12.73
CA GLU A 176 1.11 0.82 -12.97
C GLU A 176 0.02 1.04 -14.03
N ILE A 177 0.10 0.35 -15.18
CA ILE A 177 -0.89 0.48 -16.26
C ILE A 177 -2.26 -0.04 -15.80
N PHE A 178 -2.29 -1.21 -15.17
CA PHE A 178 -3.52 -1.80 -14.66
C PHE A 178 -4.17 -0.90 -13.60
N PHE A 179 -3.37 -0.34 -12.69
CA PHE A 179 -3.88 0.51 -11.61
C PHE A 179 -4.35 1.88 -12.12
N TRP A 180 -3.73 2.47 -13.13
CA TRP A 180 -4.25 3.69 -13.76
C TRP A 180 -5.67 3.49 -14.31
N PHE A 181 -5.87 2.41 -15.09
CA PHE A 181 -7.19 2.07 -15.61
C PHE A 181 -8.21 1.86 -14.50
N ASP A 182 -7.84 1.04 -13.53
CA ASP A 182 -8.69 0.64 -12.42
C ASP A 182 -9.08 1.84 -11.54
N LEU A 183 -8.10 2.68 -11.16
CA LEU A 183 -8.35 3.90 -10.41
C LEU A 183 -9.28 4.87 -11.16
N ALA A 184 -9.12 5.02 -12.48
CA ALA A 184 -10.01 5.86 -13.27
C ALA A 184 -11.46 5.38 -13.18
N VAL A 185 -11.71 4.08 -13.31
CA VAL A 185 -13.05 3.49 -13.18
C VAL A 185 -13.62 3.67 -11.78
N ILE A 186 -12.83 3.36 -10.75
CA ILE A 186 -13.24 3.41 -9.34
C ILE A 186 -13.55 4.84 -8.92
N PHE A 187 -12.62 5.78 -9.14
CA PHE A 187 -12.83 7.18 -8.74
C PHE A 187 -14.00 7.82 -9.47
N THR A 188 -14.14 7.57 -10.79
CA THR A 188 -15.29 8.06 -11.55
C THR A 188 -16.59 7.50 -10.97
N SER A 189 -16.65 6.19 -10.70
CA SER A 189 -17.83 5.57 -10.09
C SER A 189 -18.17 6.19 -8.73
N PHE A 190 -17.19 6.27 -7.83
CA PHE A 190 -17.44 6.80 -6.49
C PHE A 190 -17.84 8.28 -6.52
N ILE A 191 -17.12 9.13 -7.24
CA ILE A 191 -17.37 10.57 -7.27
C ILE A 191 -18.73 10.87 -7.92
N VAL A 192 -18.99 10.30 -9.09
CA VAL A 192 -20.26 10.53 -9.81
C VAL A 192 -21.44 10.05 -8.98
N LEU A 193 -21.37 8.85 -8.40
CA LEU A 193 -22.44 8.32 -7.57
C LEU A 193 -22.60 9.10 -6.26
N ALA A 194 -21.53 9.57 -5.66
CA ALA A 194 -21.63 10.40 -4.47
C ALA A 194 -22.29 11.75 -4.76
N ILE A 195 -21.97 12.38 -5.89
CA ILE A 195 -22.63 13.63 -6.30
C ILE A 195 -24.14 13.40 -6.51
N ILE A 196 -24.54 12.26 -7.07
CA ILE A 196 -25.94 11.95 -7.41
C ILE A 196 -26.72 11.49 -6.17
N LEU A 197 -26.12 10.63 -5.34
CA LEU A 197 -26.85 9.87 -4.31
C LEU A 197 -26.69 10.40 -2.88
N VAL A 198 -25.63 11.17 -2.60
CA VAL A 198 -25.39 11.70 -1.24
C VAL A 198 -26.04 13.07 -1.09
N PRO A 199 -27.00 13.22 -0.15
CA PRO A 199 -27.64 14.51 0.12
C PRO A 199 -26.64 15.59 0.54
N PRO A 200 -26.87 16.88 0.20
CA PRO A 200 -26.01 17.99 0.60
C PRO A 200 -25.77 18.10 2.12
N SER A 201 -26.76 17.71 2.93
CA SER A 201 -26.65 17.68 4.40
C SER A 201 -25.55 16.75 4.88
N ILE A 202 -25.38 15.59 4.25
CA ILE A 202 -24.31 14.62 4.59
C ILE A 202 -22.94 15.15 4.19
N TRP A 203 -22.83 15.86 3.06
CA TRP A 203 -21.59 16.55 2.69
C TRP A 203 -21.22 17.64 3.72
N ALA A 204 -22.18 18.41 4.19
CA ALA A 204 -21.99 19.40 5.25
C ALA A 204 -21.56 18.74 6.56
N GLU A 205 -22.23 17.65 6.96
CA GLU A 205 -21.85 16.85 8.14
C GLU A 205 -20.42 16.31 8.03
N ALA A 206 -20.04 15.80 6.87
CA ALA A 206 -18.69 15.31 6.62
C ALA A 206 -17.65 16.43 6.78
N ALA A 207 -17.91 17.60 6.21
CA ALA A 207 -17.00 18.75 6.32
C ALA A 207 -16.78 19.16 7.79
N VAL A 208 -17.83 19.17 8.60
CA VAL A 208 -17.72 19.43 10.04
C VAL A 208 -16.91 18.34 10.75
N ASN A 209 -17.19 17.07 10.44
CA ASN A 209 -16.50 15.95 11.09
C ASN A 209 -15.02 15.81 10.64
N MET A 210 -14.65 16.32 9.47
CA MET A 210 -13.24 16.40 9.05
C MET A 210 -12.38 17.30 9.94
N VAL A 211 -12.97 18.30 10.57
CA VAL A 211 -12.26 19.25 11.46
C VAL A 211 -12.61 19.06 12.93
N ARG A 212 -13.42 18.07 13.27
CA ARG A 212 -13.80 17.74 14.65
C ARG A 212 -12.76 16.87 15.34
N PHE A 213 -11.56 17.40 15.46
CA PHE A 213 -10.43 16.69 16.02
C PHE A 213 -10.67 16.13 17.42
N GLY A 214 -10.24 14.88 17.63
CA GLY A 214 -10.32 14.19 18.92
C GLY A 214 -11.65 13.53 19.23
N TYR A 215 -12.67 13.70 18.41
CA TYR A 215 -13.93 13.01 18.63
C TYR A 215 -13.82 11.53 18.27
N VAL A 216 -14.24 10.66 19.20
CA VAL A 216 -14.36 9.21 18.99
C VAL A 216 -15.78 8.79 19.35
N PRO A 217 -16.53 8.11 18.47
CA PRO A 217 -17.87 7.62 18.78
C PRO A 217 -17.86 6.67 19.97
N PRO A 218 -18.88 6.72 20.84
CA PRO A 218 -18.98 5.80 21.97
C PRO A 218 -19.15 4.36 21.49
N GLY A 219 -18.57 3.40 22.23
CA GLY A 219 -18.72 1.97 21.97
C GLY A 219 -18.02 1.46 20.70
N ILE A 220 -17.03 2.21 20.17
CA ILE A 220 -16.27 1.77 19.01
C ILE A 220 -15.43 0.53 19.33
N ASP A 221 -15.41 -0.44 18.42
CA ASP A 221 -14.57 -1.64 18.53
C ASP A 221 -13.08 -1.26 18.38
N PRO A 222 -12.25 -1.51 19.42
CA PRO A 222 -10.82 -1.19 19.37
C PRO A 222 -10.07 -1.87 18.21
N LEU A 223 -10.47 -3.08 17.83
CA LEU A 223 -9.86 -3.78 16.70
C LEU A 223 -10.22 -3.11 15.37
N LEU A 224 -11.49 -2.70 15.21
CA LEU A 224 -11.93 -2.05 13.97
C LEU A 224 -11.27 -0.67 13.79
N ILE A 225 -11.15 0.13 14.86
CA ILE A 225 -10.48 1.45 14.74
C ILE A 225 -8.97 1.29 14.49
N ALA A 226 -8.31 0.33 15.15
CA ALA A 226 -6.89 0.04 14.91
C ALA A 226 -6.64 -0.45 13.48
N ALA A 227 -7.53 -1.30 12.96
CA ALA A 227 -7.49 -1.77 11.58
C ALA A 227 -7.77 -0.64 10.59
N TRP A 228 -8.76 0.17 10.84
CA TRP A 228 -9.11 1.29 9.97
C TRP A 228 -7.98 2.33 9.89
N TRP A 229 -7.40 2.75 11.04
CA TRP A 229 -6.19 3.57 11.05
C TRP A 229 -5.05 2.93 10.27
N GLY A 230 -4.83 1.62 10.49
CA GLY A 230 -3.76 0.86 9.85
C GLY A 230 -3.81 0.89 8.33
N TYR A 231 -5.02 0.86 7.75
CA TYR A 231 -5.25 0.84 6.32
C TYR A 231 -5.88 2.13 5.77
N THR A 232 -5.93 3.21 6.52
CA THR A 232 -6.21 4.53 5.95
C THR A 232 -4.98 4.98 5.17
N ALA A 233 -5.10 5.19 3.90
CA ALA A 233 -4.10 5.48 2.89
C ALA A 233 -3.30 4.26 2.42
N TYR A 234 -2.66 3.43 3.24
CA TYR A 234 -2.01 2.19 2.79
C TYR A 234 -1.92 1.15 3.91
N ALA A 235 -0.77 1.06 4.55
CA ALA A 235 -0.49 0.05 5.56
C ALA A 235 0.42 0.60 6.67
N SER A 236 0.13 1.82 7.07
CA SER A 236 0.67 2.46 8.27
C SER A 236 2.18 2.24 8.46
N GLY A 237 2.58 1.51 9.50
CA GLY A 237 3.98 1.34 9.90
C GLY A 237 4.90 0.66 8.90
N ILE A 238 4.35 -0.06 7.90
CA ILE A 238 5.16 -0.72 6.86
C ILE A 238 5.23 0.05 5.53
N ASN A 239 4.74 1.28 5.48
CA ASN A 239 4.71 2.07 4.24
C ASN A 239 6.08 2.34 3.62
N TYR A 240 7.18 2.08 4.31
CA TYR A 240 8.53 2.13 3.73
C TYR A 240 8.65 1.25 2.47
N ILE A 241 7.89 0.16 2.36
CA ILE A 241 7.94 -0.73 1.18
C ILE A 241 7.52 -0.02 -0.12
N LEU A 242 6.71 1.03 -0.03
CA LEU A 242 6.27 1.80 -1.19
C LEU A 242 7.43 2.52 -1.89
N ALA A 243 8.49 2.83 -1.17
CA ALA A 243 9.68 3.47 -1.76
C ALA A 243 10.38 2.57 -2.80
N ASN A 244 10.17 1.24 -2.76
CA ASN A 244 10.68 0.32 -3.77
C ASN A 244 10.14 0.61 -5.16
N TYR A 245 8.89 1.09 -5.28
CA TYR A 245 8.29 1.43 -6.56
C TYR A 245 8.90 2.68 -7.19
N PHE A 246 9.33 3.65 -6.37
CA PHE A 246 10.10 4.81 -6.83
C PHE A 246 11.50 4.39 -7.33
N LYS A 247 12.16 3.44 -6.63
CA LYS A 247 13.41 2.85 -7.10
C LYS A 247 13.22 2.18 -8.47
N ASP A 248 12.26 1.30 -8.60
CA ASP A 248 12.00 0.56 -9.84
C ASP A 248 11.57 1.47 -11.00
N LYS A 249 10.92 2.59 -10.71
CA LYS A 249 10.62 3.63 -11.69
C LYS A 249 11.88 4.35 -12.17
N GLY A 250 12.96 4.33 -11.40
CA GLY A 250 14.24 4.93 -11.71
C GLY A 250 14.43 6.33 -11.12
N PHE A 251 13.79 6.63 -9.99
CA PHE A 251 14.01 7.89 -9.30
C PHE A 251 15.45 7.99 -8.76
N GLY A 252 16.15 9.05 -9.16
CA GLY A 252 17.50 9.35 -8.73
C GLY A 252 18.47 8.18 -8.97
N MET A 253 19.18 7.78 -7.92
CA MET A 253 20.13 6.66 -7.95
C MET A 253 19.44 5.29 -8.18
N GLY A 254 18.11 5.18 -8.01
CA GLY A 254 17.35 3.99 -8.38
C GLY A 254 17.48 3.63 -9.85
N SER A 255 17.76 4.59 -10.72
CA SER A 255 17.95 4.38 -12.17
C SER A 255 19.13 3.45 -12.52
N ILE A 256 20.13 3.32 -11.65
CA ILE A 256 21.35 2.52 -11.89
C ILE A 256 21.33 1.14 -11.19
N THR A 257 20.34 0.84 -10.36
CA THR A 257 20.29 -0.37 -9.53
C THR A 257 19.39 -1.48 -10.10
N GLY A 258 18.80 -1.24 -11.26
CA GLY A 258 17.92 -2.19 -11.94
C GLY A 258 16.52 -2.33 -11.33
N TYR A 259 15.74 -3.23 -11.93
CA TYR A 259 14.33 -3.45 -11.57
C TYR A 259 13.95 -4.93 -11.72
N ILE A 260 12.84 -5.35 -11.12
CA ILE A 260 12.31 -6.71 -11.28
C ILE A 260 11.52 -6.79 -12.58
N SER A 261 11.96 -7.65 -13.50
CA SER A 261 11.29 -7.90 -14.78
C SER A 261 10.31 -9.07 -14.69
N ALA A 262 9.22 -9.03 -15.47
CA ALA A 262 8.24 -10.11 -15.54
C ALA A 262 8.77 -11.28 -16.40
N VAL A 263 8.18 -12.48 -16.24
CA VAL A 263 8.57 -13.68 -17.00
C VAL A 263 8.14 -13.58 -18.45
N ILE A 264 6.90 -13.18 -18.70
CA ILE A 264 6.35 -13.06 -20.05
C ILE A 264 6.62 -11.65 -20.59
N GLY A 265 7.48 -11.56 -21.60
CA GLY A 265 7.85 -10.31 -22.26
C GLY A 265 8.98 -9.51 -21.61
N GLY A 266 9.48 -9.93 -20.42
CA GLY A 266 10.63 -9.32 -19.75
C GLY A 266 11.95 -9.96 -20.12
N LYS A 267 13.04 -9.16 -20.09
CA LYS A 267 14.42 -9.66 -20.20
C LYS A 267 15.04 -9.73 -18.81
N VAL A 268 16.02 -10.62 -18.63
CA VAL A 268 16.84 -10.63 -17.42
C VAL A 268 17.59 -9.31 -17.32
N VAL A 269 17.42 -8.62 -16.20
CA VAL A 269 18.09 -7.34 -15.89
C VAL A 269 18.84 -7.53 -14.59
N PRO A 270 20.10 -7.07 -14.49
CA PRO A 270 20.80 -7.03 -13.21
C PRO A 270 19.98 -6.25 -12.19
N TYR A 271 19.73 -6.86 -11.03
CA TYR A 271 19.00 -6.25 -9.93
C TYR A 271 19.87 -6.20 -8.69
N SER A 272 19.93 -5.03 -8.05
CA SER A 272 20.54 -4.87 -6.74
C SER A 272 19.61 -4.15 -5.78
N PRO A 273 19.34 -4.71 -4.59
CA PRO A 273 18.63 -3.98 -3.53
C PRO A 273 19.51 -2.89 -2.91
N THR A 274 20.85 -3.05 -2.99
CA THR A 274 21.84 -2.06 -2.52
C THR A 274 22.27 -1.15 -3.65
N GLY A 275 22.65 0.08 -3.33
CA GLY A 275 23.02 1.09 -4.30
C GLY A 275 24.28 1.86 -3.92
N LYS A 276 24.44 3.05 -4.52
CA LYS A 276 25.61 3.91 -4.39
C LYS A 276 25.16 5.34 -4.13
N LEU A 277 25.97 6.10 -3.41
CA LEU A 277 25.76 7.52 -3.21
C LEU A 277 26.39 8.31 -4.36
N PHE A 278 25.81 9.42 -4.76
CA PHE A 278 26.45 10.38 -5.65
C PHE A 278 27.40 11.30 -4.88
N LYS A 279 28.44 11.86 -5.55
CA LYS A 279 29.33 12.85 -4.96
C LYS A 279 28.57 14.10 -4.55
N ILE A 280 28.84 14.63 -3.38
CA ILE A 280 28.24 15.87 -2.86
C ILE A 280 28.87 17.06 -3.57
N THR A 281 28.24 17.49 -4.66
CA THR A 281 28.56 18.70 -5.43
C THR A 281 27.29 19.55 -5.53
N GLU A 282 27.41 20.84 -5.76
CA GLU A 282 26.24 21.72 -5.86
C GLU A 282 25.32 21.31 -7.02
N GLU A 283 25.86 20.87 -8.15
CA GLU A 283 25.09 20.36 -9.29
C GLU A 283 24.25 19.12 -8.91
N ASN A 284 24.87 18.15 -8.24
CA ASN A 284 24.18 16.95 -7.78
C ASN A 284 23.14 17.26 -6.70
N LEU A 285 23.42 18.21 -5.80
CA LEU A 285 22.46 18.64 -4.77
C LEU A 285 21.24 19.35 -5.40
N GLN A 286 21.43 20.17 -6.43
CA GLN A 286 20.32 20.78 -7.18
C GLN A 286 19.48 19.71 -7.87
N THR A 287 20.11 18.72 -8.49
CA THR A 287 19.45 17.56 -9.11
C THR A 287 18.67 16.74 -8.07
N TYR A 288 19.27 16.51 -6.90
CA TYR A 288 18.62 15.80 -5.79
C TYR A 288 17.40 16.56 -5.25
N ARG A 289 17.50 17.88 -5.06
CA ARG A 289 16.36 18.74 -4.64
C ARG A 289 15.24 18.67 -5.67
N ARG A 290 15.57 18.62 -6.95
CA ARG A 290 14.61 18.50 -8.05
C ARG A 290 13.89 17.13 -8.03
N TRP A 291 14.62 16.01 -7.90
CA TRP A 291 14.04 14.69 -7.72
C TRP A 291 13.13 14.60 -6.48
N SER A 292 13.60 15.14 -5.36
CA SER A 292 12.83 15.18 -4.11
C SER A 292 11.53 15.96 -4.25
N ARG A 293 11.54 17.09 -4.97
CA ARG A 293 10.34 17.86 -5.28
C ARG A 293 9.36 17.08 -6.16
N LEU A 294 9.83 16.40 -7.19
CA LEU A 294 8.99 15.59 -8.07
C LEU A 294 8.32 14.43 -7.30
N ALA A 295 9.06 13.78 -6.42
CA ALA A 295 8.50 12.73 -5.56
C ALA A 295 7.48 13.29 -4.56
N PHE A 296 7.74 14.46 -3.99
CA PHE A 296 6.79 15.13 -3.10
C PHE A 296 5.50 15.53 -3.82
N GLU A 297 5.60 16.14 -5.01
CA GLU A 297 4.45 16.49 -5.85
C GLU A 297 3.60 15.25 -6.16
N GLU A 298 4.23 14.16 -6.59
CA GLU A 298 3.56 12.89 -6.90
C GLU A 298 2.83 12.32 -5.69
N LEU A 299 3.51 12.23 -4.53
CA LEU A 299 2.93 11.69 -3.31
C LEU A 299 1.80 12.56 -2.75
N MET A 300 1.95 13.90 -2.79
CA MET A 300 0.89 14.79 -2.31
C MET A 300 -0.35 14.73 -3.19
N VAL A 301 -0.20 14.69 -4.51
CA VAL A 301 -1.34 14.68 -5.43
C VAL A 301 -1.98 13.29 -5.51
N LEU A 302 -1.18 12.25 -5.75
CA LEU A 302 -1.72 10.91 -5.93
C LEU A 302 -2.00 10.23 -4.59
N PHE A 303 -1.04 10.16 -3.70
CA PHE A 303 -1.18 9.36 -2.50
C PHE A 303 -2.00 10.07 -1.42
N PHE A 304 -1.66 11.32 -1.03
CA PHE A 304 -2.41 12.03 0.01
C PHE A 304 -3.83 12.40 -0.43
N ILE A 305 -3.97 13.21 -1.49
CA ILE A 305 -5.30 13.67 -1.94
C ILE A 305 -6.13 12.47 -2.42
N GLY A 306 -5.51 11.56 -3.17
CA GLY A 306 -6.17 10.35 -3.66
C GLY A 306 -6.69 9.47 -2.53
N ALA A 307 -5.89 9.23 -1.48
CA ALA A 307 -6.30 8.44 -0.33
C ALA A 307 -7.44 9.11 0.46
N VAL A 308 -7.37 10.44 0.66
CA VAL A 308 -8.46 11.18 1.33
C VAL A 308 -9.76 11.05 0.55
N ILE A 309 -9.76 11.30 -0.76
CA ILE A 309 -10.96 11.16 -1.60
C ILE A 309 -11.43 9.69 -1.60
N GLY A 310 -10.48 8.76 -1.79
CA GLY A 310 -10.75 7.32 -1.85
C GLY A 310 -11.33 6.75 -0.57
N MET A 311 -11.03 7.32 0.60
CA MET A 311 -11.62 6.93 1.88
C MET A 311 -12.95 7.64 2.13
N VAL A 312 -12.97 8.96 2.00
CA VAL A 312 -14.13 9.79 2.37
C VAL A 312 -15.33 9.48 1.50
N VAL A 313 -15.16 9.40 0.18
CA VAL A 313 -16.30 9.26 -0.74
C VAL A 313 -17.05 7.92 -0.56
N PRO A 314 -16.39 6.75 -0.47
CA PRO A 314 -17.08 5.51 -0.13
C PRO A 314 -17.75 5.52 1.25
N MET A 315 -17.13 6.18 2.25
CA MET A 315 -17.74 6.35 3.56
C MET A 315 -19.05 7.17 3.48
N LEU A 316 -19.08 8.26 2.71
CA LEU A 316 -20.28 9.06 2.49
C LEU A 316 -21.38 8.26 1.81
N LEU A 317 -21.05 7.52 0.75
CA LEU A 317 -22.00 6.65 0.04
C LEU A 317 -22.57 5.57 0.98
N ALA A 318 -21.71 4.89 1.71
CA ALA A 318 -22.11 3.83 2.62
C ALA A 318 -22.98 4.39 3.77
N TYR A 319 -22.63 5.54 4.33
CA TYR A 319 -23.41 6.21 5.35
C TYR A 319 -24.77 6.67 4.84
N ALA A 320 -24.79 7.35 3.70
CA ALA A 320 -26.04 7.88 3.13
C ALA A 320 -27.08 6.79 2.80
N ILE A 321 -26.61 5.60 2.42
CA ILE A 321 -27.49 4.58 1.84
C ILE A 321 -27.72 3.42 2.80
N LEU A 322 -26.73 3.04 3.61
CA LEU A 322 -26.74 1.81 4.41
C LEU A 322 -26.62 2.04 5.93
N HIS A 323 -26.50 3.28 6.41
CA HIS A 323 -26.43 3.54 7.84
C HIS A 323 -27.70 3.02 8.56
N GLY A 324 -27.49 2.25 9.62
CA GLY A 324 -28.59 1.63 10.35
C GLY A 324 -29.14 0.31 9.73
N TRP A 325 -28.62 -0.13 8.61
CA TRP A 325 -29.02 -1.41 7.99
C TRP A 325 -28.27 -2.57 8.63
N GLY A 326 -28.16 -3.00 9.60
CA GLY A 326 -27.57 -4.18 10.24
C GLY A 326 -26.70 -5.10 9.35
N VAL A 327 -25.91 -4.50 8.43
CA VAL A 327 -25.03 -5.26 7.52
C VAL A 327 -23.97 -6.00 8.34
N GLU A 328 -23.89 -7.31 8.15
CA GLU A 328 -22.91 -8.15 8.83
C GLU A 328 -21.50 -7.85 8.28
N VAL A 329 -20.62 -7.33 9.16
CA VAL A 329 -19.30 -6.81 8.74
C VAL A 329 -18.37 -7.89 8.23
N ARG A 330 -18.36 -9.07 8.86
CA ARG A 330 -17.35 -10.11 8.58
C ARG A 330 -17.48 -10.75 7.20
N TRP A 331 -18.69 -10.84 6.67
CA TRP A 331 -19.02 -11.52 5.42
C TRP A 331 -19.66 -10.58 4.40
N GLY A 332 -20.57 -9.70 4.82
CA GLY A 332 -21.42 -8.91 3.92
C GLY A 332 -20.81 -7.62 3.40
N VAL A 333 -19.88 -7.01 4.12
CA VAL A 333 -19.30 -5.73 3.69
C VAL A 333 -18.63 -5.79 2.30
N PRO A 334 -17.99 -6.86 1.84
CA PRO A 334 -17.43 -6.88 0.48
C PRO A 334 -18.43 -6.58 -0.64
N ILE A 335 -19.73 -6.79 -0.41
CA ILE A 335 -20.79 -6.55 -1.41
C ILE A 335 -21.62 -5.27 -1.14
N TRP A 336 -21.23 -4.48 -0.14
CA TRP A 336 -22.00 -3.28 0.28
C TRP A 336 -22.36 -2.34 -0.88
N PHE A 337 -21.44 -2.17 -1.83
CA PHE A 337 -21.61 -1.24 -2.93
C PHE A 337 -22.65 -1.75 -3.95
N ALA A 338 -22.70 -3.06 -4.19
CA ALA A 338 -23.75 -3.67 -4.99
C ALA A 338 -25.13 -3.49 -4.35
N MET A 339 -25.24 -3.78 -3.03
CA MET A 339 -26.46 -3.54 -2.26
C MET A 339 -26.93 -2.08 -2.30
N ALA A 340 -25.98 -1.15 -2.19
CA ALA A 340 -26.28 0.28 -2.25
C ALA A 340 -26.82 0.69 -3.62
N LEU A 341 -26.20 0.25 -4.70
CA LEU A 341 -26.59 0.63 -6.06
C LEU A 341 -27.84 -0.07 -6.55
N GLU A 342 -28.11 -1.30 -6.11
CA GLU A 342 -29.34 -2.01 -6.45
C GLU A 342 -30.59 -1.24 -6.03
N LYS A 343 -30.54 -0.58 -4.89
CA LYS A 343 -31.65 0.22 -4.36
C LYS A 343 -32.11 1.32 -5.32
N PHE A 344 -31.19 1.87 -6.13
CA PHE A 344 -31.46 2.98 -7.03
C PHE A 344 -31.59 2.54 -8.49
N TYR A 345 -30.86 1.51 -8.88
CA TYR A 345 -30.71 1.12 -10.29
C TYR A 345 -31.10 -0.35 -10.57
N GLY A 346 -31.61 -1.09 -9.56
CA GLY A 346 -31.96 -2.50 -9.72
C GLY A 346 -30.77 -3.38 -10.14
N ALA A 347 -31.02 -4.41 -10.95
CA ALA A 347 -30.01 -5.37 -11.38
C ALA A 347 -28.76 -4.75 -12.08
N PRO A 348 -28.86 -3.73 -12.94
CA PRO A 348 -27.68 -3.04 -13.46
C PRO A 348 -26.80 -2.43 -12.37
N GLY A 349 -27.41 -1.83 -11.34
CA GLY A 349 -26.70 -1.28 -10.19
C GLY A 349 -26.00 -2.37 -9.37
N TRP A 350 -26.67 -3.49 -9.15
CA TRP A 350 -26.09 -4.66 -8.49
C TRP A 350 -24.79 -5.12 -9.18
N TRP A 351 -24.87 -5.40 -10.48
CA TRP A 351 -23.71 -5.89 -11.24
C TRP A 351 -22.58 -4.87 -11.34
N TRP A 352 -22.91 -3.58 -11.49
CA TRP A 352 -21.88 -2.54 -11.47
C TRP A 352 -21.15 -2.49 -10.13
N GLY A 353 -21.89 -2.58 -9.04
CA GLY A 353 -21.31 -2.64 -7.69
C GLY A 353 -20.41 -3.85 -7.48
N VAL A 354 -20.79 -5.02 -7.98
CA VAL A 354 -19.96 -6.24 -7.95
C VAL A 354 -18.67 -6.04 -8.77
N ILE A 355 -18.77 -5.48 -9.97
CA ILE A 355 -17.59 -5.21 -10.82
C ILE A 355 -16.61 -4.27 -10.11
N VAL A 356 -17.11 -3.17 -9.55
CA VAL A 356 -16.25 -2.21 -8.80
C VAL A 356 -15.62 -2.87 -7.59
N ALA A 357 -16.36 -3.69 -6.83
CA ALA A 357 -15.82 -4.45 -5.70
C ALA A 357 -14.68 -5.38 -6.12
N LEU A 358 -14.85 -6.10 -7.24
CA LEU A 358 -13.81 -6.96 -7.80
C LEU A 358 -12.58 -6.15 -8.23
N LEU A 359 -12.77 -5.05 -8.96
CA LEU A 359 -11.67 -4.18 -9.38
C LEU A 359 -10.86 -3.70 -8.17
N VAL A 360 -11.53 -3.16 -7.14
CA VAL A 360 -10.88 -2.66 -5.93
C VAL A 360 -10.08 -3.75 -5.21
N LEU A 361 -10.66 -4.92 -5.00
CA LEU A 361 -10.07 -5.93 -4.12
C LEU A 361 -9.03 -6.80 -4.85
N VAL A 362 -9.24 -7.11 -6.14
CA VAL A 362 -8.28 -7.88 -6.95
C VAL A 362 -6.99 -7.12 -7.15
N LYS A 363 -7.05 -5.81 -7.52
CA LYS A 363 -5.82 -5.02 -7.69
C LYS A 363 -5.04 -4.91 -6.39
N THR A 364 -5.74 -4.79 -5.27
CA THR A 364 -5.08 -4.74 -3.96
C THR A 364 -4.40 -6.07 -3.65
N GLN A 365 -5.03 -7.23 -3.95
CA GLN A 365 -4.37 -8.53 -3.81
C GLN A 365 -3.10 -8.63 -4.66
N ILE A 366 -3.11 -8.11 -5.89
CA ILE A 366 -1.92 -8.03 -6.75
C ILE A 366 -0.82 -7.21 -6.07
N GLY A 367 -1.16 -6.01 -5.59
CA GLY A 367 -0.19 -5.09 -4.99
C GLY A 367 0.42 -5.60 -3.68
N VAL A 368 -0.39 -6.19 -2.79
CA VAL A 368 0.12 -6.72 -1.52
C VAL A 368 0.98 -7.96 -1.72
N ALA A 369 0.64 -8.83 -2.68
CA ALA A 369 1.47 -9.99 -3.01
C ALA A 369 2.84 -9.56 -3.54
N ASP A 370 2.89 -8.60 -4.46
CA ASP A 370 4.14 -8.02 -4.97
C ASP A 370 4.96 -7.37 -3.85
N ALA A 371 4.32 -6.63 -2.93
CA ALA A 371 5.00 -5.99 -1.81
C ALA A 371 5.69 -6.99 -0.85
N ILE A 372 5.02 -8.11 -0.50
CA ILE A 372 5.65 -9.17 0.31
C ILE A 372 6.87 -9.75 -0.39
N VAL A 373 6.71 -10.11 -1.67
CA VAL A 373 7.79 -10.70 -2.45
C VAL A 373 9.00 -9.78 -2.53
N ARG A 374 8.77 -8.47 -2.76
CA ARG A 374 9.85 -7.46 -2.76
C ARG A 374 10.57 -7.40 -1.42
N ALA A 375 9.84 -7.43 -0.31
CA ALA A 375 10.44 -7.44 1.01
C ALA A 375 11.37 -8.64 1.23
N PHE A 376 10.96 -9.83 0.78
CA PHE A 376 11.81 -11.03 0.84
C PHE A 376 12.96 -11.00 -0.17
N ILE A 377 12.79 -10.47 -1.36
CA ILE A 377 13.87 -10.29 -2.33
C ILE A 377 14.94 -9.36 -1.77
N ASP A 378 14.55 -8.23 -1.16
CA ASP A 378 15.48 -7.29 -0.56
C ASP A 378 16.33 -7.93 0.55
N SER A 379 15.79 -8.92 1.24
CA SER A 379 16.48 -9.69 2.26
C SER A 379 17.33 -10.82 1.68
N LEU A 380 16.77 -11.64 0.81
CA LEU A 380 17.36 -12.90 0.37
C LEU A 380 18.35 -12.70 -0.79
N TRP A 381 18.13 -11.71 -1.69
CA TRP A 381 19.01 -11.46 -2.84
C TRP A 381 20.39 -10.91 -2.47
N ARG A 382 20.62 -10.65 -1.20
CA ARG A 382 21.93 -10.33 -0.64
C ARG A 382 22.83 -11.56 -0.45
N LEU A 383 22.22 -12.76 -0.40
CA LEU A 383 22.93 -14.01 -0.14
C LEU A 383 23.45 -14.61 -1.47
N GLU A 384 24.75 -14.79 -1.60
CA GLU A 384 25.36 -15.38 -2.80
C GLU A 384 24.86 -16.82 -3.06
N SER A 385 24.52 -17.57 -2.01
CA SER A 385 23.88 -18.89 -2.13
C SER A 385 22.55 -18.81 -2.88
N VAL A 386 21.69 -17.82 -2.53
CA VAL A 386 20.40 -17.61 -3.19
C VAL A 386 20.58 -17.20 -4.66
N LYS A 387 21.48 -16.26 -4.93
CA LYS A 387 21.80 -15.86 -6.31
C LYS A 387 22.25 -17.04 -7.14
N ARG A 388 23.12 -17.90 -6.59
CA ARG A 388 23.61 -19.11 -7.27
C ARG A 388 22.48 -20.10 -7.56
N ILE A 389 21.60 -20.38 -6.59
CA ILE A 389 20.42 -21.26 -6.76
C ILE A 389 19.51 -20.70 -7.85
N CYS A 390 19.30 -19.39 -7.85
CA CYS A 390 18.48 -18.70 -8.84
C CYS A 390 19.21 -18.37 -10.15
N ARG A 391 20.42 -18.90 -10.37
CA ARG A 391 21.22 -18.67 -11.61
C ARG A 391 21.41 -17.18 -11.94
N ASN A 392 21.53 -16.32 -10.91
CA ASN A 392 21.58 -14.86 -11.01
C ASN A 392 20.35 -14.22 -11.70
N ASP A 393 19.22 -14.91 -11.75
CA ASP A 393 17.95 -14.38 -12.25
C ASP A 393 16.98 -14.18 -11.09
N VAL A 394 16.76 -12.92 -10.69
CA VAL A 394 15.86 -12.54 -9.59
C VAL A 394 14.41 -12.98 -9.83
N ARG A 395 14.00 -13.19 -11.09
CA ARG A 395 12.65 -13.64 -11.43
C ARG A 395 12.35 -15.02 -10.86
N ILE A 396 13.34 -15.93 -10.83
CA ILE A 396 13.17 -17.27 -10.26
C ILE A 396 12.77 -17.14 -8.77
N LEU A 397 13.47 -16.31 -8.01
CA LEU A 397 13.14 -16.06 -6.61
C LEU A 397 11.76 -15.39 -6.49
N TYR A 398 11.47 -14.39 -7.32
CA TYR A 398 10.21 -13.66 -7.32
C TYR A 398 9.02 -14.63 -7.47
N TYR A 399 9.01 -15.49 -8.49
CA TYR A 399 7.88 -16.38 -8.74
C TYR A 399 7.81 -17.55 -7.76
N ALA A 400 8.93 -18.03 -7.25
CA ALA A 400 8.94 -19.01 -6.16
C ALA A 400 8.26 -18.46 -4.90
N LEU A 401 8.59 -17.21 -4.52
CA LEU A 401 7.98 -16.55 -3.39
C LEU A 401 6.48 -16.25 -3.61
N ILE A 402 6.10 -15.78 -4.78
CA ILE A 402 4.68 -15.54 -5.14
C ILE A 402 3.88 -16.82 -4.97
N PHE A 403 4.39 -17.94 -5.47
CA PHE A 403 3.71 -19.23 -5.34
C PHE A 403 3.51 -19.63 -3.88
N VAL A 404 4.54 -19.51 -3.04
CA VAL A 404 4.45 -19.80 -1.60
C VAL A 404 3.44 -18.90 -0.90
N ILE A 405 3.43 -17.60 -1.20
CA ILE A 405 2.50 -16.63 -0.62
C ILE A 405 1.07 -16.94 -1.02
N PHE A 406 0.82 -17.26 -2.27
CA PHE A 406 -0.52 -17.60 -2.74
C PHE A 406 -1.01 -18.96 -2.21
N ALA A 407 -0.12 -19.94 -2.06
CA ALA A 407 -0.46 -21.20 -1.41
C ALA A 407 -0.89 -20.97 0.04
N TRP A 408 -0.16 -20.15 0.80
CA TRP A 408 -0.53 -19.77 2.15
C TRP A 408 -1.85 -19.00 2.22
N ALA A 409 -2.03 -17.98 1.38
CA ALA A 409 -3.26 -17.21 1.31
C ALA A 409 -4.48 -18.10 1.04
N SER A 410 -4.31 -19.11 0.17
CA SER A 410 -5.35 -20.11 -0.14
C SER A 410 -5.75 -20.97 1.08
N LEU A 411 -4.79 -21.26 1.97
CA LEU A 411 -5.08 -21.93 3.23
C LEU A 411 -5.81 -21.00 4.22
N ALA A 412 -5.42 -19.74 4.29
CA ALA A 412 -6.01 -18.78 5.22
C ALA A 412 -7.54 -18.61 5.01
N PHE A 413 -8.03 -18.70 3.77
CA PHE A 413 -9.48 -18.60 3.46
C PHE A 413 -10.31 -19.69 4.15
N ILE A 414 -9.70 -20.84 4.45
CA ILE A 414 -10.39 -21.97 5.07
C ILE A 414 -10.69 -21.70 6.54
N PHE A 415 -9.92 -20.84 7.20
CA PHE A 415 -9.97 -20.70 8.66
C PHE A 415 -10.74 -19.46 9.16
N ALA A 416 -10.85 -18.40 8.37
CA ALA A 416 -11.45 -17.16 8.84
C ALA A 416 -12.36 -16.48 7.81
N ALA A 417 -13.28 -15.63 8.29
CA ALA A 417 -14.12 -14.81 7.45
C ALA A 417 -13.29 -13.75 6.70
N PRO A 418 -13.67 -13.38 5.45
CA PRO A 418 -12.89 -12.49 4.60
C PRO A 418 -12.45 -11.17 5.28
N VAL A 419 -13.38 -10.46 5.89
CA VAL A 419 -13.08 -9.16 6.52
C VAL A 419 -12.30 -9.33 7.83
N THR A 420 -12.46 -10.43 8.54
CA THR A 420 -11.63 -10.74 9.74
C THR A 420 -10.15 -10.82 9.36
N LEU A 421 -9.81 -11.49 8.25
CA LEU A 421 -8.44 -11.55 7.74
C LEU A 421 -7.88 -10.15 7.43
N ILE A 422 -8.71 -9.28 6.82
CA ILE A 422 -8.34 -7.88 6.55
C ILE A 422 -8.12 -7.10 7.85
N MET A 423 -9.00 -7.26 8.85
CA MET A 423 -8.87 -6.53 10.11
C MET A 423 -7.59 -6.92 10.87
N ILE A 424 -7.25 -8.20 10.91
CA ILE A 424 -5.98 -8.68 11.50
C ILE A 424 -4.79 -8.10 10.76
N ALA A 425 -4.80 -8.19 9.43
CA ALA A 425 -3.77 -7.65 8.55
C ALA A 425 -3.57 -6.14 8.81
N ALA A 426 -4.67 -5.38 8.77
CA ALA A 426 -4.65 -3.94 8.93
C ALA A 426 -4.17 -3.50 10.32
N ALA A 427 -4.68 -4.12 11.38
CA ALA A 427 -4.27 -3.79 12.74
C ALA A 427 -2.79 -4.13 13.00
N SER A 428 -2.31 -5.26 12.47
CA SER A 428 -0.90 -5.67 12.59
C SER A 428 0.06 -4.74 11.84
N SER A 429 -0.40 -4.03 10.81
CA SER A 429 0.43 -3.09 10.04
C SER A 429 1.04 -1.97 10.93
N ASN A 430 0.32 -1.57 11.98
CA ASN A 430 0.80 -0.57 12.93
C ASN A 430 2.09 -0.97 13.62
N LEU A 431 2.30 -2.29 13.84
CA LEU A 431 3.49 -2.79 14.53
C LEU A 431 4.77 -2.62 13.70
N GLY A 432 4.67 -2.51 12.37
CA GLY A 432 5.81 -2.24 11.50
C GLY A 432 6.53 -0.94 11.80
N ILE A 433 5.87 0.00 12.49
CA ILE A 433 6.46 1.26 12.90
C ILE A 433 7.61 1.07 13.90
N LEU A 434 7.59 -0.03 14.66
CA LEU A 434 8.62 -0.36 15.66
C LEU A 434 10.02 -0.50 15.04
N ILE A 435 10.09 -0.89 13.78
CA ILE A 435 11.35 -0.91 13.03
C ILE A 435 11.44 0.26 12.05
N GLY A 436 10.33 0.69 11.46
CA GLY A 436 10.31 1.64 10.38
C GLY A 436 10.86 3.02 10.75
N ILE A 437 10.41 3.63 11.85
CA ILE A 437 10.88 4.96 12.28
C ILE A 437 12.27 4.91 12.93
N PRO A 438 12.60 3.98 13.85
CA PRO A 438 13.97 3.87 14.36
C PRO A 438 15.00 3.68 13.25
N ALA A 439 14.70 2.85 12.25
CA ALA A 439 15.58 2.66 11.10
C ALA A 439 15.70 3.94 10.24
N LEU A 440 14.59 4.63 9.99
CA LEU A 440 14.59 5.89 9.26
C LEU A 440 15.49 6.93 9.94
N LEU A 441 15.37 7.08 11.26
CA LEU A 441 16.20 8.01 12.03
C LEU A 441 17.67 7.59 12.03
N TYR A 442 17.97 6.30 12.16
CA TYR A 442 19.34 5.81 12.08
C TYR A 442 19.95 6.11 10.69
N VAL A 443 19.25 5.78 9.61
CA VAL A 443 19.69 6.09 8.23
C VAL A 443 19.94 7.59 8.09
N ASN A 444 19.02 8.43 8.57
CA ASN A 444 19.14 9.87 8.52
C ASN A 444 20.39 10.42 9.19
N TYR A 445 20.74 9.93 10.38
CA TYR A 445 21.81 10.50 11.17
C TYR A 445 23.16 9.81 11.00
N LYS A 446 23.17 8.52 10.64
CA LYS A 446 24.39 7.71 10.58
C LYS A 446 24.84 7.34 9.18
N ILE A 447 23.92 7.28 8.21
CA ILE A 447 24.23 6.91 6.83
C ILE A 447 24.22 8.12 5.91
N MET A 448 23.23 9.05 6.08
CA MET A 448 23.09 10.21 5.20
C MET A 448 24.10 11.30 5.55
N PRO A 449 24.80 11.85 4.51
CA PRO A 449 25.55 13.11 4.66
C PRO A 449 24.64 14.23 5.17
N PRO A 450 25.20 15.23 5.89
CA PRO A 450 24.42 16.34 6.46
C PRO A 450 23.51 17.05 5.45
N GLU A 451 23.98 17.21 4.20
CA GLU A 451 23.31 17.93 3.12
C GLU A 451 22.06 17.19 2.61
N LEU A 452 21.98 15.87 2.83
CA LEU A 452 20.88 15.02 2.38
C LEU A 452 19.91 14.64 3.49
N ARG A 453 20.17 15.04 4.73
CA ARG A 453 19.32 14.72 5.89
C ARG A 453 17.92 15.30 5.74
N LEU A 454 17.00 14.71 6.44
CA LEU A 454 15.62 15.18 6.52
C LEU A 454 15.56 16.53 7.26
N HIS A 455 14.70 17.39 6.78
CA HIS A 455 14.39 18.64 7.49
C HIS A 455 13.79 18.33 8.88
N PRO A 456 14.08 19.08 9.95
CA PRO A 456 13.55 18.82 11.29
C PRO A 456 12.04 18.64 11.37
N ILE A 457 11.27 19.39 10.57
CA ILE A 457 9.80 19.24 10.50
C ILE A 457 9.41 17.82 10.07
N LEU A 458 10.10 17.24 9.08
CA LEU A 458 9.81 15.85 8.64
C LEU A 458 10.13 14.86 9.76
N ILE A 459 11.17 15.09 10.55
CA ILE A 459 11.53 14.25 11.68
C ILE A 459 10.43 14.31 12.74
N VAL A 460 9.97 15.51 13.11
CA VAL A 460 8.89 15.69 14.10
C VAL A 460 7.60 14.99 13.63
N LEU A 461 7.20 15.16 12.36
CA LEU A 461 6.01 14.53 11.81
C LEU A 461 6.13 12.99 11.80
N ASN A 462 7.31 12.45 11.51
CA ASN A 462 7.56 11.00 11.61
C ASN A 462 7.49 10.50 13.05
N ILE A 463 7.94 11.28 14.05
CA ILE A 463 7.82 10.93 15.47
C ILE A 463 6.35 10.96 15.90
N ILE A 464 5.57 11.96 15.47
CA ILE A 464 4.12 12.00 15.72
C ILE A 464 3.44 10.75 15.13
N PHE A 465 3.82 10.37 13.90
CA PHE A 465 3.29 9.16 13.26
C PHE A 465 3.68 7.89 14.04
N PHE A 466 4.90 7.82 14.55
CA PHE A 466 5.35 6.72 15.42
C PHE A 466 4.45 6.57 16.65
N ILE A 467 4.21 7.67 17.36
CA ILE A 467 3.35 7.67 18.56
C ILE A 467 1.92 7.24 18.21
N ALA A 468 1.36 7.76 17.12
CA ALA A 468 0.03 7.37 16.68
C ALA A 468 -0.07 5.87 16.38
N CYS A 469 0.89 5.31 15.64
CA CYS A 469 0.92 3.87 15.35
C CYS A 469 1.09 3.03 16.62
N LEU A 470 1.86 3.50 17.63
CA LEU A 470 1.96 2.82 18.91
C LEU A 470 0.63 2.78 19.67
N ILE A 471 -0.15 3.87 19.63
CA ILE A 471 -1.48 3.91 20.24
C ILE A 471 -2.40 2.88 19.57
N PHE A 472 -2.53 2.91 18.25
CA PHE A 472 -3.40 1.98 17.53
C PHE A 472 -2.89 0.53 17.56
N GLY A 473 -1.58 0.31 17.49
CA GLY A 473 -0.96 -0.99 17.70
C GLY A 473 -1.19 -1.52 19.12
N GLY A 474 -1.13 -0.65 20.12
CA GLY A 474 -1.46 -0.96 21.52
C GLY A 474 -2.92 -1.38 21.71
N LEU A 475 -3.87 -0.69 21.08
CA LEU A 475 -5.28 -1.10 21.06
C LEU A 475 -5.46 -2.51 20.46
N TYR A 476 -4.76 -2.80 19.36
CA TYR A 476 -4.78 -4.14 18.75
C TYR A 476 -4.25 -5.23 19.70
N ILE A 477 -3.08 -5.01 20.29
CA ILE A 477 -2.47 -5.97 21.23
C ILE A 477 -3.35 -6.11 22.49
N GLY A 478 -3.84 -5.00 23.06
CA GLY A 478 -4.72 -5.02 24.23
C GLY A 478 -5.98 -5.84 23.99
N ARG A 479 -6.56 -5.73 22.78
CA ARG A 479 -7.72 -6.54 22.38
C ARG A 479 -7.37 -8.03 22.24
N LEU A 480 -6.20 -8.36 21.65
CA LEU A 480 -5.73 -9.75 21.53
C LEU A 480 -5.49 -10.43 22.89
N LEU A 481 -5.00 -9.66 23.86
CA LEU A 481 -4.72 -10.15 25.21
C LEU A 481 -5.96 -10.13 26.13
N GLY A 482 -7.11 -9.65 25.64
CA GLY A 482 -8.35 -9.55 26.43
C GLY A 482 -8.28 -8.49 27.54
N ILE A 483 -7.41 -7.49 27.41
CA ILE A 483 -7.26 -6.39 28.40
C ILE A 483 -8.33 -5.32 28.16
N ILE A 484 -8.73 -5.13 26.88
CA ILE A 484 -9.74 -4.17 26.45
C ILE A 484 -10.74 -4.82 25.48
#